data_c2a75be883a159498e95966da73823c7
#
_entry.id   c2a75be883a159498e95966da73823c7
#
_cell.length_a   1.000
_cell.length_b   1.000
_cell.length_c   1.000
_cell.angle_alpha   90.00
_cell.angle_beta   90.00
_cell.angle_gamma   90.00
#
_symmetry.space_group_name_H-M   'P 1'
#
loop_
_entity.id
_entity.type
_entity.pdbx_description
1 polymer ?
#
loop_
_entity_poly.entity_id
_entity_poly.type
_entity_poly.pdbx_seq_one_letter_code
_entity_poly.pdbx_strand_id
1 'polypeptide(L)'
;TYHRLAYCDAVTGPWKGNALGPLQLVHSLFPTTCPPCSHRPGRTGALYAHIASPDVQVREDLQQIVMYYHGQSVGRQFTRAAVSEDGIHFEGREENLGRAYFRVIEHGGFHYAMSMPGYLYRSRDGLTNFEEGPEFFSPNMRHSALLIRDEHLYVFFTNRGDEPERIMLSTIELTGDWIEWTASEPIEVLRPEMDYEGADMPIETSRGGYIDERVHQLRDPAIYQEDGITYLLYSV
;
A
#
# COMPACT_ATOMS: atom_id res chain seq x y z
N THR A 1 -13.43 -2.81 11.66
CA THR A 1 -12.55 -1.86 10.96
C THR A 1 -13.20 -1.37 9.67
N TYR A 2 -12.81 -0.20 9.20
CA TYR A 2 -13.28 0.42 7.97
C TYR A 2 -12.22 1.41 7.48
N HIS A 3 -12.23 1.72 6.19
CA HIS A 3 -11.43 2.81 5.64
C HIS A 3 -12.05 4.15 6.03
N ARG A 4 -11.20 5.14 6.23
CA ARG A 4 -11.62 6.53 6.44
C ARG A 4 -11.43 7.31 5.15
N LEU A 5 -12.27 8.31 4.94
CA LEU A 5 -12.16 9.26 3.84
C LEU A 5 -12.05 10.67 4.43
N ALA A 6 -11.11 11.43 3.93
CA ALA A 6 -11.02 12.86 4.17
C ALA A 6 -10.88 13.58 2.83
N TYR A 7 -11.33 14.81 2.77
CA TYR A 7 -11.27 15.66 1.57
C TYR A 7 -10.88 17.08 1.93
N CYS A 8 -10.28 17.77 0.99
CA CYS A 8 -9.87 19.17 1.09
C CYS A 8 -9.76 19.78 -0.32
N ASP A 9 -9.62 21.08 -0.36
CA ASP A 9 -9.43 21.85 -1.60
C ASP A 9 -7.94 22.01 -1.98
N ALA A 10 -7.03 21.65 -1.09
CA ALA A 10 -5.59 21.67 -1.30
C ALA A 10 -4.90 20.59 -0.45
N VAL A 11 -3.77 20.04 -0.92
CA VAL A 11 -3.03 18.97 -0.25
C VAL A 11 -2.60 19.32 1.18
N THR A 12 -2.41 20.60 1.46
CA THR A 12 -2.09 21.12 2.80
C THR A 12 -3.30 21.25 3.74
N GLY A 13 -4.50 20.95 3.28
CA GLY A 13 -5.74 21.05 4.05
C GLY A 13 -6.37 22.44 4.05
N PRO A 14 -7.28 22.74 4.98
CA PRO A 14 -7.71 21.87 6.10
C PRO A 14 -8.53 20.65 5.64
N TRP A 15 -8.23 19.50 6.17
CA TRP A 15 -8.90 18.25 5.85
C TRP A 15 -10.23 18.10 6.59
N LYS A 16 -11.27 17.65 5.87
CA LYS A 16 -12.58 17.34 6.40
C LYS A 16 -12.83 15.83 6.33
N GLY A 17 -13.13 15.21 7.45
CA GLY A 17 -13.41 13.76 7.51
C GLY A 17 -14.84 13.44 7.06
N ASN A 18 -15.01 12.38 6.28
CA ASN A 18 -16.31 11.77 6.02
C ASN A 18 -16.63 10.77 7.14
N ALA A 19 -17.78 10.91 7.78
CA ALA A 19 -18.15 10.15 8.97
C ALA A 19 -18.38 8.64 8.71
N LEU A 20 -18.84 8.28 7.52
CA LEU A 20 -19.21 6.88 7.20
C LEU A 20 -18.04 6.04 6.69
N GLY A 21 -17.00 6.69 6.12
CA GLY A 21 -15.92 6.01 5.42
C GLY A 21 -16.38 5.35 4.11
N PRO A 22 -15.46 5.10 3.16
CA PRO A 22 -15.79 4.62 1.83
C PRO A 22 -16.12 3.11 1.77
N LEU A 23 -15.53 2.31 2.65
CA LEU A 23 -15.74 0.87 2.69
C LEU A 23 -15.64 0.35 4.13
N GLN A 24 -16.61 -0.41 4.55
CA GLN A 24 -16.62 -1.08 5.85
C GLN A 24 -16.28 -2.56 5.68
N LEU A 25 -15.74 -3.20 6.73
CA LEU A 25 -15.38 -4.61 6.73
C LEU A 25 -16.54 -5.51 6.31
N VAL A 26 -17.76 -5.23 6.76
CA VAL A 26 -18.97 -6.02 6.43
C VAL A 26 -19.31 -5.99 4.93
N HIS A 27 -18.90 -4.97 4.20
CA HIS A 27 -19.11 -4.82 2.76
C HIS A 27 -17.87 -5.16 1.93
N SER A 28 -16.76 -5.49 2.57
CA SER A 28 -15.47 -5.74 1.92
C SER A 28 -15.32 -7.16 1.35
N LEU A 29 -16.31 -8.00 1.58
CA LEU A 29 -16.31 -9.42 1.23
C LEU A 29 -15.21 -10.26 1.90
N PHE A 30 -14.41 -9.67 2.81
CA PHE A 30 -13.53 -10.40 3.70
C PHE A 30 -14.29 -10.95 4.92
N PRO A 31 -13.79 -12.01 5.59
CA PRO A 31 -14.38 -12.50 6.81
C PRO A 31 -14.48 -11.41 7.88
N THR A 32 -15.64 -11.28 8.50
CA THR A 32 -15.90 -10.31 9.58
C THR A 32 -15.45 -10.83 10.96
N THR A 33 -15.13 -12.12 11.04
CA THR A 33 -14.56 -12.78 12.22
C THR A 33 -13.21 -13.41 11.85
N CYS A 34 -12.30 -13.49 12.83
CA CYS A 34 -11.01 -14.12 12.60
C CYS A 34 -11.17 -15.64 12.36
N PRO A 35 -10.70 -16.19 11.25
CA PRO A 35 -10.75 -17.63 11.02
C PRO A 35 -9.96 -18.39 12.11
N PRO A 36 -10.44 -19.57 12.58
CA PRO A 36 -9.80 -20.33 13.65
C PRO A 36 -8.33 -20.72 13.41
N CYS A 37 -7.92 -20.83 12.14
CA CYS A 37 -6.56 -21.24 11.74
C CYS A 37 -5.56 -20.08 11.64
N SER A 38 -5.94 -18.88 12.03
CA SER A 38 -5.05 -17.69 11.95
C SER A 38 -4.03 -17.60 13.11
N HIS A 39 -4.10 -18.51 14.08
CA HIS A 39 -3.12 -18.58 15.18
C HIS A 39 -1.84 -19.28 14.70
N ARG A 40 -0.82 -18.52 14.34
CA ARG A 40 0.54 -19.06 14.19
C ARG A 40 1.20 -19.13 15.56
N PRO A 41 1.79 -20.29 15.98
CA PRO A 41 2.57 -20.38 17.19
C PRO A 41 3.69 -19.32 17.20
N GLY A 42 3.81 -18.55 18.28
CA GLY A 42 4.85 -17.52 18.45
C GLY A 42 4.48 -16.10 18.00
N ARG A 43 3.28 -15.85 17.49
CA ARG A 43 2.76 -14.48 17.30
C ARG A 43 1.96 -14.05 18.51
N THR A 44 2.40 -12.97 19.18
CA THR A 44 1.78 -12.41 20.39
C THR A 44 0.63 -11.44 20.10
N GLY A 45 0.12 -11.36 18.87
CA GLY A 45 -1.02 -10.50 18.52
C GLY A 45 -2.18 -11.33 18.01
N ALA A 46 -3.39 -11.11 18.53
CA ALA A 46 -4.60 -11.65 17.95
C ALA A 46 -4.75 -11.10 16.51
N LEU A 47 -4.89 -11.99 15.53
CA LEU A 47 -5.22 -11.58 14.17
C LEU A 47 -6.69 -11.15 14.17
N TYR A 48 -6.93 -9.85 14.10
CA TYR A 48 -8.28 -9.30 14.00
C TYR A 48 -8.75 -9.33 12.54
N ALA A 49 -10.03 -9.60 12.34
CA ALA A 49 -10.67 -9.35 11.06
C ALA A 49 -10.57 -7.85 10.74
N HIS A 50 -9.98 -7.51 9.62
CA HIS A 50 -9.72 -6.12 9.23
C HIS A 50 -9.61 -5.96 7.74
N ILE A 51 -9.75 -4.73 7.29
CA ILE A 51 -9.32 -4.23 5.98
C ILE A 51 -8.37 -3.07 6.20
N ALA A 52 -7.37 -2.92 5.33
CA ALA A 52 -6.34 -1.90 5.48
C ALA A 52 -5.63 -1.55 4.17
N SER A 53 -4.79 -0.52 4.24
CA SER A 53 -3.82 -0.08 3.23
C SER A 53 -4.44 0.14 1.85
N PRO A 54 -5.42 1.04 1.73
CA PRO A 54 -6.03 1.34 0.44
C PRO A 54 -5.02 1.95 -0.52
N ASP A 55 -5.15 1.60 -1.80
CA ASP A 55 -4.55 2.26 -2.94
C ASP A 55 -5.66 2.62 -3.92
N VAL A 56 -5.74 3.88 -4.35
CA VAL A 56 -6.89 4.38 -5.10
C VAL A 56 -6.44 4.91 -6.45
N GLN A 57 -7.10 4.43 -7.51
CA GLN A 57 -6.85 4.81 -8.90
C GLN A 57 -8.11 5.37 -9.54
N VAL A 58 -8.00 6.52 -10.18
CA VAL A 58 -9.05 7.03 -11.06
C VAL A 58 -8.91 6.34 -12.43
N ARG A 59 -9.93 5.61 -12.83
CA ARG A 59 -10.00 4.86 -14.09
C ARG A 59 -10.93 5.57 -15.06
N GLU A 60 -10.38 6.51 -15.80
CA GLU A 60 -11.13 7.30 -16.80
C GLU A 60 -11.76 6.42 -17.88
N ASP A 61 -11.07 5.35 -18.27
CA ASP A 61 -11.53 4.37 -19.25
C ASP A 61 -12.78 3.60 -18.82
N LEU A 62 -12.96 3.42 -17.52
CA LEU A 62 -14.13 2.76 -16.91
C LEU A 62 -15.14 3.75 -16.33
N GLN A 63 -14.80 5.05 -16.28
CA GLN A 63 -15.58 6.08 -15.56
C GLN A 63 -15.81 5.68 -14.09
N GLN A 64 -14.79 5.12 -13.45
CA GLN A 64 -14.85 4.58 -12.09
C GLN A 64 -13.61 4.94 -11.30
N ILE A 65 -13.74 4.88 -9.99
CA ILE A 65 -12.61 4.91 -9.05
C ILE A 65 -12.43 3.49 -8.52
N VAL A 66 -11.23 2.96 -8.63
CA VAL A 66 -10.87 1.63 -8.14
C VAL A 66 -10.04 1.78 -6.89
N MET A 67 -10.41 1.08 -5.82
CA MET A 67 -9.65 0.98 -4.58
C MET A 67 -9.17 -0.45 -4.37
N TYR A 68 -7.85 -0.64 -4.34
CA TYR A 68 -7.25 -1.90 -3.90
C TYR A 68 -7.06 -1.85 -2.39
N TYR A 69 -7.42 -2.91 -1.70
CA TYR A 69 -7.31 -3.01 -0.25
C TYR A 69 -7.04 -4.45 0.15
N HIS A 70 -6.36 -4.65 1.26
CA HIS A 70 -6.16 -6.01 1.75
C HIS A 70 -6.99 -6.29 2.99
N GLY A 71 -7.22 -7.57 3.22
CA GLY A 71 -7.90 -8.07 4.40
C GLY A 71 -7.42 -9.44 4.80
N GLN A 72 -7.79 -9.84 6.01
CA GLN A 72 -7.48 -11.15 6.55
C GLN A 72 -8.41 -12.21 5.95
N SER A 73 -7.85 -13.27 5.40
CA SER A 73 -8.55 -14.48 4.98
C SER A 73 -7.98 -15.71 5.70
N VAL A 74 -8.39 -16.91 5.30
CA VAL A 74 -7.91 -18.15 5.90
C VAL A 74 -6.40 -18.30 5.66
N GLY A 75 -5.60 -18.29 6.73
CA GLY A 75 -4.16 -18.53 6.72
C GLY A 75 -3.28 -17.35 6.30
N ARG A 76 -3.78 -16.35 5.58
CA ARG A 76 -3.01 -15.20 5.09
C ARG A 76 -3.88 -14.00 4.70
N GLN A 77 -3.22 -12.89 4.41
CA GLN A 77 -3.85 -11.70 3.86
C GLN A 77 -3.79 -11.72 2.33
N PHE A 78 -4.85 -11.20 1.69
CA PHE A 78 -4.94 -11.00 0.26
C PHE A 78 -5.36 -9.56 -0.05
N THR A 79 -5.08 -9.13 -1.28
CA THR A 79 -5.64 -7.91 -1.85
C THR A 79 -6.87 -8.23 -2.67
N ARG A 80 -7.89 -7.37 -2.54
CA ARG A 80 -9.11 -7.30 -3.36
C ARG A 80 -9.27 -5.90 -3.91
N ALA A 81 -10.15 -5.75 -4.90
CA ALA A 81 -10.58 -4.45 -5.39
C ALA A 81 -11.98 -4.11 -4.91
N ALA A 82 -12.27 -2.83 -4.80
CA ALA A 82 -13.61 -2.28 -4.74
C ALA A 82 -13.74 -1.16 -5.78
N VAL A 83 -14.92 -0.94 -6.32
CA VAL A 83 -15.20 0.05 -7.35
C VAL A 83 -16.22 1.07 -6.86
N SER A 84 -16.14 2.30 -7.37
CA SER A 84 -17.02 3.39 -7.02
C SER A 84 -17.23 4.30 -8.23
N GLU A 85 -18.43 4.86 -8.39
CA GLU A 85 -18.72 5.90 -9.38
C GLU A 85 -18.58 7.31 -8.80
N ASP A 86 -18.66 7.47 -7.48
CA ASP A 86 -18.67 8.76 -6.79
C ASP A 86 -17.46 9.01 -5.87
N GLY A 87 -16.57 8.02 -5.69
CA GLY A 87 -15.41 8.10 -4.80
C GLY A 87 -15.74 8.03 -3.31
N ILE A 88 -17.02 7.87 -2.96
CA ILE A 88 -17.51 7.83 -1.57
C ILE A 88 -18.05 6.46 -1.21
N HIS A 89 -18.81 5.84 -2.10
CA HIS A 89 -19.45 4.55 -1.89
C HIS A 89 -18.76 3.49 -2.76
N PHE A 90 -18.07 2.55 -2.11
CA PHE A 90 -17.33 1.49 -2.79
C PHE A 90 -17.99 0.13 -2.62
N GLU A 91 -18.06 -0.62 -3.70
CA GLU A 91 -18.56 -2.00 -3.74
C GLU A 91 -17.38 -2.97 -3.91
N GLY A 92 -17.21 -3.88 -2.94
CA GLY A 92 -16.13 -4.88 -2.95
C GLY A 92 -16.33 -5.93 -4.04
N ARG A 93 -15.21 -6.44 -4.59
CA ARG A 93 -15.16 -7.57 -5.54
C ARG A 93 -14.57 -8.80 -4.86
N GLU A 94 -15.06 -10.00 -5.23
CA GLU A 94 -14.70 -11.24 -4.52
C GLU A 94 -13.31 -11.78 -4.86
N GLU A 95 -12.77 -11.44 -6.04
CA GLU A 95 -11.51 -11.99 -6.51
C GLU A 95 -10.34 -11.60 -5.60
N ASN A 96 -9.55 -12.60 -5.22
CA ASN A 96 -8.28 -12.38 -4.55
C ASN A 96 -7.21 -12.11 -5.61
N LEU A 97 -6.76 -10.87 -5.73
CA LEU A 97 -5.86 -10.41 -6.78
C LEU A 97 -4.40 -10.83 -6.54
N GLY A 98 -4.02 -11.03 -5.29
CA GLY A 98 -2.65 -11.39 -4.92
C GLY A 98 -2.36 -11.17 -3.45
N ARG A 99 -1.07 -11.06 -3.11
CA ARG A 99 -0.61 -10.79 -1.74
C ARG A 99 -1.10 -9.43 -1.23
N ALA A 100 -0.99 -9.20 0.06
CA ALA A 100 -1.42 -7.96 0.68
C ALA A 100 -0.62 -6.73 0.20
N TYR A 101 -1.20 -5.53 0.36
CA TYR A 101 -0.58 -4.23 0.12
C TYR A 101 -0.30 -3.93 -1.36
N PHE A 102 -1.22 -4.17 -2.29
CA PHE A 102 -1.07 -3.70 -3.65
C PHE A 102 -0.93 -2.18 -3.70
N ARG A 103 0.04 -1.75 -4.51
CA ARG A 103 0.16 -0.41 -5.06
C ARG A 103 0.17 -0.57 -6.57
N VAL A 104 -0.75 0.06 -7.26
CA VAL A 104 -1.01 -0.21 -8.67
C VAL A 104 -0.63 0.99 -9.52
N ILE A 105 -0.02 0.69 -10.65
CA ILE A 105 0.32 1.67 -11.70
C ILE A 105 -0.05 1.12 -13.07
N GLU A 106 -0.24 2.00 -14.03
CA GLU A 106 -0.44 1.63 -15.43
C GLU A 106 0.82 1.92 -16.24
N HIS A 107 1.26 0.96 -17.06
CA HIS A 107 2.35 1.12 -18.00
C HIS A 107 2.22 0.17 -19.17
N GLY A 108 2.45 0.66 -20.42
CA GLY A 108 2.45 -0.16 -21.62
C GLY A 108 1.15 -0.93 -21.88
N GLY A 109 0.00 -0.42 -21.43
CA GLY A 109 -1.31 -1.05 -21.58
C GLY A 109 -1.56 -2.23 -20.63
N PHE A 110 -0.80 -2.29 -19.52
CA PHE A 110 -0.97 -3.21 -18.42
C PHE A 110 -1.05 -2.47 -17.10
N HIS A 111 -1.70 -3.09 -16.12
CA HIS A 111 -1.67 -2.69 -14.72
C HIS A 111 -0.67 -3.55 -13.98
N TYR A 112 0.32 -2.90 -13.37
CA TYR A 112 1.32 -3.55 -12.53
C TYR A 112 1.02 -3.23 -11.06
N ALA A 113 1.15 -4.23 -10.20
CA ALA A 113 0.92 -4.08 -8.77
C ALA A 113 2.13 -4.57 -7.98
N MET A 114 2.70 -3.71 -7.14
CA MET A 114 3.69 -4.11 -6.14
C MET A 114 2.97 -4.52 -4.86
N SER A 115 3.26 -5.72 -4.36
CA SER A 115 2.75 -6.21 -3.08
C SER A 115 3.85 -6.29 -2.03
N MET A 116 3.45 -6.51 -0.80
CA MET A 116 4.40 -6.84 0.28
C MET A 116 4.71 -8.36 0.29
N PRO A 117 5.98 -8.76 0.36
CA PRO A 117 7.21 -8.00 0.53
C PRO A 117 8.00 -7.72 -0.78
N GLY A 118 7.37 -7.22 -1.82
CA GLY A 118 8.06 -6.81 -3.04
C GLY A 118 7.85 -7.71 -4.25
N TYR A 119 6.75 -8.46 -4.29
CA TYR A 119 6.32 -9.19 -5.49
C TYR A 119 5.62 -8.26 -6.45
N LEU A 120 6.03 -8.31 -7.73
CA LEU A 120 5.32 -7.62 -8.80
C LEU A 120 4.26 -8.54 -9.39
N TYR A 121 3.12 -7.95 -9.71
CA TYR A 121 2.01 -8.59 -10.41
C TYR A 121 1.67 -7.80 -11.66
N ARG A 122 1.05 -8.44 -12.64
CA ARG A 122 0.58 -7.80 -13.87
C ARG A 122 -0.83 -8.27 -14.23
N SER A 123 -1.69 -7.34 -14.66
CA SER A 123 -3.03 -7.60 -15.17
C SER A 123 -3.31 -6.77 -16.41
N ARG A 124 -4.22 -7.23 -17.28
CA ARG A 124 -4.69 -6.48 -18.44
C ARG A 124 -5.70 -5.40 -18.10
N ASP A 125 -6.60 -5.69 -17.18
CA ASP A 125 -7.72 -4.81 -16.84
C ASP A 125 -7.57 -4.09 -15.48
N GLY A 126 -6.58 -4.50 -14.67
CA GLY A 126 -6.35 -3.99 -13.33
C GLY A 126 -7.38 -4.46 -12.30
N LEU A 127 -8.34 -5.31 -12.68
CA LEU A 127 -9.43 -5.76 -11.82
C LEU A 127 -9.47 -7.25 -11.61
N THR A 128 -8.85 -8.01 -12.52
CA THR A 128 -8.87 -9.48 -12.53
C THR A 128 -7.54 -10.06 -13.01
N ASN A 129 -7.35 -11.35 -12.77
CA ASN A 129 -6.27 -12.16 -13.37
C ASN A 129 -4.87 -11.54 -13.23
N PHE A 130 -4.52 -11.06 -12.04
CA PHE A 130 -3.16 -10.61 -11.77
C PHE A 130 -2.21 -11.82 -11.75
N GLU A 131 -1.25 -11.82 -12.67
CA GLU A 131 -0.17 -12.80 -12.77
C GLU A 131 0.95 -12.42 -11.81
N GLU A 132 1.42 -13.34 -10.95
CA GLU A 132 2.57 -13.12 -10.06
C GLU A 132 3.86 -13.22 -10.88
N GLY A 133 4.74 -12.23 -10.73
CA GLY A 133 6.02 -12.11 -11.42
C GLY A 133 7.20 -12.09 -10.44
N PRO A 134 8.26 -11.29 -10.73
CA PRO A 134 9.48 -11.29 -9.93
C PRO A 134 9.28 -10.74 -8.52
N GLU A 135 10.11 -11.23 -7.59
CA GLU A 135 10.31 -10.68 -6.25
C GLU A 135 11.56 -9.81 -6.25
N PHE A 136 11.43 -8.51 -5.93
CA PHE A 136 12.53 -7.56 -6.01
C PHE A 136 13.25 -7.33 -4.67
N PHE A 137 12.55 -7.52 -3.55
CA PHE A 137 13.04 -7.05 -2.27
C PHE A 137 13.10 -8.14 -1.21
N SER A 138 13.78 -7.85 -0.10
CA SER A 138 13.90 -8.75 1.02
C SER A 138 12.54 -9.02 1.71
N PRO A 139 12.39 -10.13 2.45
CA PRO A 139 11.18 -10.41 3.22
C PRO A 139 10.82 -9.35 4.27
N ASN A 140 11.71 -8.39 4.52
CA ASN A 140 11.49 -7.30 5.45
C ASN A 140 10.84 -6.07 4.81
N MET A 141 10.86 -5.97 3.47
CA MET A 141 10.23 -4.87 2.74
C MET A 141 8.73 -4.80 3.07
N ARG A 142 8.27 -3.58 3.29
CA ARG A 142 6.86 -3.29 3.58
C ARG A 142 6.50 -1.88 3.09
N HIS A 143 5.19 -1.64 2.95
CA HIS A 143 4.61 -0.34 2.64
C HIS A 143 5.32 0.36 1.48
N SER A 144 4.91 0.11 0.26
CA SER A 144 5.49 0.80 -0.90
C SER A 144 4.60 1.93 -1.42
N ALA A 145 5.24 2.85 -2.15
CA ALA A 145 4.60 3.80 -3.04
C ALA A 145 5.31 3.75 -4.39
N LEU A 146 4.57 3.91 -5.46
CA LEU A 146 5.06 3.77 -6.82
C LEU A 146 4.94 5.07 -7.60
N LEU A 147 5.94 5.37 -8.41
CA LEU A 147 5.95 6.52 -9.32
C LEU A 147 6.63 6.10 -10.62
N ILE A 148 5.98 6.31 -11.77
CA ILE A 148 6.64 6.19 -13.06
C ILE A 148 7.13 7.56 -13.53
N ARG A 149 8.38 7.62 -13.98
CA ARG A 149 8.96 8.75 -14.68
C ARG A 149 10.03 8.26 -15.66
N ASP A 150 9.96 8.72 -16.90
CA ASP A 150 10.99 8.46 -17.92
C ASP A 150 11.36 6.97 -18.05
N GLU A 151 10.37 6.09 -18.27
CA GLU A 151 10.54 4.63 -18.40
C GLU A 151 11.18 3.96 -17.17
N HIS A 152 11.15 4.61 -16.02
CA HIS A 152 11.59 4.03 -14.74
C HIS A 152 10.45 3.99 -13.74
N LEU A 153 10.33 2.88 -13.04
CA LEU A 153 9.50 2.74 -11.87
C LEU A 153 10.34 3.04 -10.62
N TYR A 154 9.98 4.10 -9.93
CA TYR A 154 10.53 4.48 -8.62
C TYR A 154 9.68 3.80 -7.54
N VAL A 155 10.30 2.97 -6.73
CA VAL A 155 9.67 2.24 -5.63
C VAL A 155 10.17 2.81 -4.31
N PHE A 156 9.34 3.61 -3.65
CA PHE A 156 9.58 4.07 -2.29
C PHE A 156 9.05 3.05 -1.31
N PHE A 157 9.81 2.66 -0.30
CA PHE A 157 9.39 1.62 0.64
C PHE A 157 10.09 1.74 2.00
N THR A 158 9.62 0.99 2.98
CA THR A 158 10.27 0.84 4.28
C THR A 158 10.60 -0.62 4.56
N ASN A 159 11.45 -0.88 5.54
CA ASN A 159 11.77 -2.23 5.97
C ASN A 159 11.49 -2.42 7.46
N ARG A 160 10.99 -3.58 7.81
CA ARG A 160 11.02 -4.06 9.19
C ARG A 160 12.47 -4.37 9.59
N GLY A 161 12.81 -4.09 10.83
CA GLY A 161 14.15 -4.33 11.36
C GLY A 161 15.11 -3.16 11.17
N ASP A 162 14.73 -2.12 10.45
CA ASP A 162 15.53 -0.89 10.37
C ASP A 162 15.53 -0.13 11.70
N GLU A 163 16.62 0.59 11.97
CA GLU A 163 16.85 1.41 13.17
C GLU A 163 17.35 2.82 12.78
N PRO A 164 16.48 3.82 12.68
CA PRO A 164 15.01 3.79 12.68
C PRO A 164 14.44 3.25 11.38
N GLU A 165 13.13 2.92 11.37
CA GLU A 165 12.40 2.67 10.11
C GLU A 165 12.33 3.97 9.31
N ARG A 166 12.72 3.89 8.04
CA ARG A 166 12.95 5.02 7.15
C ARG A 166 12.53 4.71 5.73
N ILE A 167 12.39 5.76 4.91
CA ILE A 167 11.99 5.59 3.52
C ILE A 167 13.20 5.37 2.64
N MET A 168 13.19 4.25 1.93
CA MET A 168 14.17 3.82 0.95
C MET A 168 13.60 3.99 -0.46
N LEU A 169 14.46 4.05 -1.46
CA LEU A 169 14.12 4.11 -2.88
C LEU A 169 14.96 3.11 -3.66
N SER A 170 14.30 2.34 -4.51
CA SER A 170 14.90 1.60 -5.62
C SER A 170 14.25 1.99 -6.93
N THR A 171 14.97 1.82 -8.03
CA THR A 171 14.46 2.05 -9.38
C THR A 171 14.45 0.76 -10.18
N ILE A 172 13.46 0.61 -11.07
CA ILE A 172 13.34 -0.50 -11.99
C ILE A 172 13.18 0.09 -13.38
N GLU A 173 14.04 -0.29 -14.34
CA GLU A 173 13.91 0.12 -15.72
C GLU A 173 12.79 -0.70 -16.40
N LEU A 174 11.78 -0.03 -16.98
CA LEU A 174 10.58 -0.65 -17.55
C LEU A 174 10.78 -1.02 -19.03
N THR A 175 11.87 -1.70 -19.37
CA THR A 175 12.20 -2.13 -20.71
C THR A 175 12.29 -3.65 -20.83
N GLY A 176 11.98 -4.19 -22.00
CA GLY A 176 12.04 -5.63 -22.25
C GLY A 176 10.92 -6.44 -21.60
N ASP A 177 11.20 -7.69 -21.26
CA ASP A 177 10.23 -8.57 -20.61
C ASP A 177 10.16 -8.25 -19.10
N TRP A 178 8.97 -7.97 -18.61
CA TRP A 178 8.72 -7.62 -17.21
C TRP A 178 9.15 -8.69 -16.19
N ILE A 179 9.25 -9.95 -16.61
CA ILE A 179 9.73 -11.05 -15.78
C ILE A 179 11.25 -10.92 -15.51
N GLU A 180 11.97 -10.27 -16.42
CA GLU A 180 13.43 -10.05 -16.32
C GLU A 180 13.80 -8.73 -15.66
N TRP A 181 12.82 -7.90 -15.30
CA TRP A 181 13.11 -6.64 -14.63
C TRP A 181 13.85 -6.86 -13.32
N THR A 182 14.73 -5.93 -12.98
CA THR A 182 15.53 -5.96 -11.76
C THR A 182 15.49 -4.61 -11.06
N ALA A 183 15.49 -4.63 -9.74
CA ALA A 183 15.57 -3.41 -8.94
C ALA A 183 17.03 -3.02 -8.69
N SER A 184 17.29 -1.70 -8.67
CA SER A 184 18.57 -1.16 -8.21
C SER A 184 18.77 -1.44 -6.72
N GLU A 185 20.02 -1.35 -6.24
CA GLU A 185 20.29 -1.31 -4.80
C GLU A 185 19.54 -0.14 -4.15
N PRO A 186 18.90 -0.37 -2.99
CA PRO A 186 18.15 0.67 -2.30
C PRO A 186 19.04 1.79 -1.77
N ILE A 187 18.58 3.03 -1.94
CA ILE A 187 19.18 4.21 -1.30
C ILE A 187 18.20 4.80 -0.28
N GLU A 188 18.72 5.40 0.78
CA GLU A 188 17.92 6.13 1.75
C GLU A 188 17.49 7.46 1.16
N VAL A 189 16.19 7.80 1.30
CA VAL A 189 15.59 9.06 0.84
C VAL A 189 15.25 9.95 2.02
N LEU A 190 14.65 9.40 3.06
CA LEU A 190 14.14 10.18 4.20
C LEU A 190 14.17 9.33 5.48
N ARG A 191 14.65 9.94 6.56
CA ARG A 191 14.59 9.41 7.92
C ARG A 191 13.92 10.43 8.86
N PRO A 192 13.46 10.03 10.04
CA PRO A 192 12.95 11.00 11.02
C PRO A 192 14.03 12.01 11.43
N GLU A 193 13.76 13.29 11.21
CA GLU A 193 14.66 14.40 11.56
C GLU A 193 13.94 15.48 12.39
N MET A 194 12.61 15.51 12.34
CA MET A 194 11.80 16.52 13.00
C MET A 194 11.08 15.93 14.24
N ASP A 195 10.79 16.78 15.23
CA ASP A 195 10.09 16.34 16.44
C ASP A 195 8.75 15.67 16.14
N TYR A 196 7.99 16.18 15.15
CA TYR A 196 6.72 15.56 14.77
C TYR A 196 6.91 14.19 14.11
N GLU A 197 8.09 13.88 13.60
CA GLU A 197 8.47 12.55 13.08
C GLU A 197 8.99 11.59 14.16
N GLY A 198 9.01 12.06 15.41
CA GLY A 198 9.52 11.30 16.54
C GLY A 198 11.04 11.31 16.68
N ALA A 199 11.76 12.28 16.05
CA ALA A 199 13.23 12.33 16.13
C ALA A 199 13.77 12.54 17.57
N ASP A 200 12.94 13.03 18.47
CA ASP A 200 13.24 13.16 19.92
C ASP A 200 13.00 11.87 20.72
N MET A 201 12.41 10.84 20.09
CA MET A 201 12.16 9.53 20.72
C MET A 201 13.38 8.61 20.60
N PRO A 202 13.53 7.61 21.49
CA PRO A 202 14.58 6.60 21.34
C PRO A 202 14.53 5.90 19.99
N ILE A 203 15.70 5.64 19.41
CA ILE A 203 15.81 4.80 18.22
C ILE A 203 15.59 3.35 18.64
N GLU A 204 14.63 2.68 18.01
CA GLU A 204 14.29 1.29 18.23
C GLU A 204 14.17 0.53 16.92
N THR A 205 14.48 -0.76 16.97
CA THR A 205 14.29 -1.67 15.84
C THR A 205 12.81 -1.74 15.46
N SER A 206 12.49 -1.46 14.21
CA SER A 206 11.11 -1.44 13.74
C SER A 206 10.48 -2.83 13.74
N ARG A 207 9.19 -2.89 14.11
CA ARG A 207 8.41 -4.14 14.23
C ARG A 207 7.25 -4.16 13.22
N GLY A 208 6.83 -5.37 12.86
CA GLY A 208 5.63 -5.55 12.05
C GLY A 208 4.35 -5.26 12.84
N GLY A 209 3.31 -4.81 12.14
CA GLY A 209 2.01 -4.46 12.71
C GLY A 209 1.81 -2.96 12.84
N TYR A 210 0.63 -2.58 13.37
CA TYR A 210 0.32 -1.18 13.66
C TYR A 210 1.04 -0.74 14.95
N ILE A 211 1.28 0.57 15.04
CA ILE A 211 1.75 1.26 16.24
C ILE A 211 0.75 2.36 16.53
N ASP A 212 0.37 2.51 17.78
CA ASP A 212 -0.57 3.51 18.31
C ASP A 212 0.11 4.49 19.28
N GLU A 213 1.41 4.36 19.44
CA GLU A 213 2.26 5.25 20.22
C GLU A 213 3.23 6.01 19.33
N ARG A 214 3.74 7.13 19.80
CA ARG A 214 4.73 7.92 19.10
C ARG A 214 6.07 7.21 19.08
N VAL A 215 6.67 7.07 17.91
CA VAL A 215 7.94 6.36 17.70
C VAL A 215 8.85 7.14 16.74
N HIS A 216 10.14 6.85 16.79
CA HIS A 216 11.15 7.42 15.88
C HIS A 216 11.16 6.62 14.56
N GLN A 217 10.09 6.74 13.74
CA GLN A 217 9.94 5.93 12.50
C GLN A 217 9.12 6.66 11.45
N LEU A 218 9.48 6.50 10.16
CA LEU A 218 8.64 6.90 9.02
C LEU A 218 8.09 5.65 8.35
N ARG A 219 6.77 5.65 8.05
CA ARG A 219 6.06 4.49 7.51
C ARG A 219 5.09 4.89 6.40
N ASP A 220 4.51 3.88 5.76
CA ASP A 220 3.40 3.99 4.81
C ASP A 220 3.57 5.10 3.77
N PRO A 221 4.67 5.10 2.97
CA PRO A 221 4.85 6.10 1.93
C PRO A 221 3.68 6.05 0.94
N ALA A 222 3.27 7.22 0.46
CA ALA A 222 2.32 7.37 -0.63
C ALA A 222 2.76 8.52 -1.55
N ILE A 223 2.51 8.39 -2.85
CA ILE A 223 2.79 9.45 -3.83
C ILE A 223 1.47 10.10 -4.24
N TYR A 224 1.49 11.42 -4.27
CA TYR A 224 0.45 12.24 -4.84
C TYR A 224 1.03 13.27 -5.79
N GLN A 225 0.38 13.48 -6.93
CA GLN A 225 0.82 14.46 -7.94
C GLN A 225 -0.30 15.43 -8.25
N GLU A 226 -0.01 16.73 -8.20
CA GLU A 226 -0.93 17.80 -8.52
C GLU A 226 -0.14 19.00 -9.06
N ASP A 227 -0.61 19.64 -10.12
CA ASP A 227 -0.05 20.84 -10.73
C ASP A 227 1.46 20.77 -11.02
N GLY A 228 1.94 19.60 -11.44
CA GLY A 228 3.36 19.35 -11.73
C GLY A 228 4.24 19.16 -10.48
N ILE A 229 3.66 19.19 -9.29
CA ILE A 229 4.34 18.91 -8.02
C ILE A 229 4.12 17.44 -7.65
N THR A 230 5.18 16.78 -7.22
CA THR A 230 5.12 15.43 -6.67
C THR A 230 5.31 15.50 -5.16
N TYR A 231 4.34 14.98 -4.42
CA TYR A 231 4.35 14.90 -2.96
C TYR A 231 4.66 13.47 -2.53
N LEU A 232 5.60 13.31 -1.60
CA LEU A 232 5.81 12.08 -0.85
C LEU A 232 5.14 12.23 0.51
N LEU A 233 4.06 11.53 0.70
CA LEU A 233 3.31 11.46 1.95
C LEU A 233 3.78 10.26 2.76
N TYR A 234 3.80 10.36 4.07
CA TYR A 234 4.20 9.26 4.97
C TYR A 234 3.52 9.39 6.33
N SER A 235 3.47 8.30 7.08
CA SER A 235 2.98 8.30 8.47
C SER A 235 4.13 8.37 9.47
N VAL A 236 3.83 8.98 10.61
CA VAL A 236 4.75 9.20 11.74
C VAL A 236 4.13 8.72 13.04
#